data_62e6ad8f0ff7213f88f14bd2cb59304a
#
_entry.id   62e6ad8f0ff7213f88f14bd2cb59304a
#
_cell.length_a   1.000
_cell.length_b   1.000
_cell.length_c   1.000
_cell.angle_alpha   90.00
_cell.angle_beta   90.00
_cell.angle_gamma   90.00
#
_symmetry.space_group_name_H-M   'P 1'
#
loop_
_entity.id
_entity.type
_entity.pdbx_description
1 polymer ?
#
loop_
_entity_poly.entity_id
_entity_poly.type
_entity_poly.pdbx_seq_one_letter_code
_entity_poly.pdbx_strand_id
1 'polypeptide(L)'
;MVDIPVIATIASVHTDVRRKLEAGADILNVSGAAATASMVAEIRKDYPDVAIIATGGPTNESILETIEAGANAITYTPPSNGELFARTMRKYREINP
;
A
#
# COMPACT_ATOMS: atom_id res chain seq x y z
N MET A 1 -31.84 -2.07 0.28
CA MET A 1 -30.62 -1.80 1.04
C MET A 1 -29.45 -1.76 0.07
N VAL A 2 -28.64 -0.74 0.16
CA VAL A 2 -27.44 -0.64 -0.66
C VAL A 2 -26.28 -1.26 0.11
N ASP A 3 -25.63 -2.23 -0.50
CA ASP A 3 -24.42 -2.83 0.08
C ASP A 3 -23.25 -1.87 -0.13
N ILE A 4 -22.78 -1.29 0.96
CA ILE A 4 -21.64 -0.40 0.94
C ILE A 4 -20.43 -1.20 1.42
N PRO A 5 -19.33 -1.29 0.63
CA PRO A 5 -18.14 -1.98 1.09
C PRO A 5 -17.53 -1.29 2.30
N VAL A 6 -17.10 -2.10 3.28
CA VAL A 6 -16.46 -1.62 4.49
C VAL A 6 -14.96 -1.84 4.37
N ILE A 7 -14.19 -0.76 4.48
CA ILE A 7 -12.74 -0.80 4.42
C ILE A 7 -12.19 -0.64 5.85
N ALA A 8 -11.40 -1.59 6.28
CA ALA A 8 -10.73 -1.53 7.57
C ALA A 8 -9.24 -1.28 7.37
N THR A 9 -8.67 -0.34 8.12
CA THR A 9 -7.25 0.00 8.03
C THR A 9 -6.43 -0.84 9.00
N ILE A 10 -5.38 -1.46 8.48
CA ILE A 10 -4.39 -2.21 9.25
C ILE A 10 -3.10 -1.40 9.24
N ALA A 11 -2.80 -0.73 10.35
CA ALA A 11 -1.65 0.15 10.46
C ALA A 11 -0.49 -0.41 11.28
N SER A 12 -0.66 -1.57 11.87
CA SER A 12 0.34 -2.20 12.74
C SER A 12 0.30 -3.71 12.61
N VAL A 13 1.45 -4.36 12.77
CA VAL A 13 1.55 -5.82 12.84
C VAL A 13 0.76 -6.41 14.02
N HIS A 14 0.42 -5.58 14.99
CA HIS A 14 -0.37 -5.99 16.17
C HIS A 14 -1.87 -5.86 15.96
N THR A 15 -2.33 -5.36 14.81
CA THR A 15 -3.76 -5.25 14.53
C THR A 15 -4.35 -6.64 14.32
N ASP A 16 -5.48 -6.92 15.00
CA ASP A 16 -6.18 -8.18 14.86
C ASP A 16 -7.03 -8.17 13.57
N VAL A 17 -6.47 -8.73 12.52
CA VAL A 17 -7.11 -8.81 11.19
C VAL A 17 -8.40 -9.64 11.25
N ARG A 18 -8.37 -10.76 11.95
CA ARG A 18 -9.53 -11.63 12.10
C ARG A 18 -10.72 -10.88 12.69
N ARG A 19 -10.48 -10.08 13.72
CA ARG A 19 -11.51 -9.28 14.37
C ARG A 19 -12.11 -8.26 13.42
N LYS A 20 -11.28 -7.63 12.58
CA LYS A 20 -11.73 -6.68 11.56
C LYS A 20 -12.65 -7.36 10.53
N LEU A 21 -12.27 -8.53 10.07
CA LEU A 21 -13.07 -9.30 9.11
C LEU A 21 -14.38 -9.80 9.73
N GLU A 22 -14.35 -10.28 10.95
CA GLU A 22 -15.55 -10.71 11.69
C GLU A 22 -16.51 -9.53 11.92
N ALA A 23 -15.99 -8.32 12.07
CA ALA A 23 -16.80 -7.12 12.24
C ALA A 23 -17.43 -6.63 10.91
N GLY A 24 -17.13 -7.28 9.79
CA GLY A 24 -17.77 -6.99 8.52
C GLY A 24 -16.90 -6.25 7.49
N ALA A 25 -15.59 -6.19 7.69
CA ALA A 25 -14.71 -5.58 6.71
C ALA A 25 -14.68 -6.38 5.41
N ASP A 26 -14.89 -5.72 4.28
CA ASP A 26 -14.86 -6.33 2.94
C ASP A 26 -13.48 -6.18 2.31
N ILE A 27 -12.79 -5.10 2.63
CA ILE A 27 -11.49 -4.75 2.07
C ILE A 27 -10.56 -4.35 3.23
N LEU A 28 -9.32 -4.82 3.18
CA LEU A 28 -8.29 -4.41 4.12
C LEU A 28 -7.39 -3.39 3.47
N ASN A 29 -7.20 -2.25 4.13
CA ASN A 29 -6.26 -1.22 3.70
C ASN A 29 -5.02 -1.31 4.59
N VAL A 30 -3.92 -1.83 4.06
CA VAL A 30 -2.69 -2.04 4.82
C VAL A 30 -1.77 -0.84 4.62
N SER A 31 -1.45 -0.15 5.70
CA SER A 31 -0.63 1.05 5.71
C SER A 31 0.34 1.01 6.89
N GLY A 32 1.36 0.19 6.79
CA GLY A 32 2.35 -0.05 7.84
C GLY A 32 3.73 0.53 7.56
N ALA A 33 3.82 1.58 6.75
CA ALA A 33 5.08 2.20 6.35
C ALA A 33 6.05 1.13 5.78
N ALA A 34 7.26 1.02 6.33
CA ALA A 34 8.26 0.05 5.85
C ALA A 34 7.83 -1.42 6.03
N ALA A 35 6.88 -1.68 6.92
CA ALA A 35 6.40 -3.04 7.20
C ALA A 35 5.22 -3.47 6.31
N THR A 36 4.74 -2.61 5.43
CA THR A 36 3.53 -2.86 4.63
C THR A 36 3.60 -4.17 3.84
N ALA A 37 4.69 -4.41 3.11
CA ALA A 37 4.83 -5.63 2.31
C ALA A 37 4.82 -6.89 3.18
N SER A 38 5.51 -6.88 4.32
CA SER A 38 5.51 -8.00 5.27
C SER A 38 4.13 -8.25 5.84
N MET A 39 3.40 -7.20 6.18
CA MET A 39 2.03 -7.30 6.70
C MET A 39 1.08 -7.89 5.66
N VAL A 40 1.17 -7.47 4.41
CA VAL A 40 0.37 -8.02 3.30
C VAL A 40 0.66 -9.51 3.13
N ALA A 41 1.93 -9.90 3.14
CA ALA A 41 2.34 -11.30 3.00
C ALA A 41 1.76 -12.16 4.13
N GLU A 42 1.82 -11.70 5.37
CA GLU A 42 1.26 -12.41 6.52
C GLU A 42 -0.26 -12.56 6.42
N ILE A 43 -0.96 -11.49 6.05
CA ILE A 43 -2.42 -11.52 5.88
C ILE A 43 -2.78 -12.51 4.76
N ARG A 44 -2.03 -12.50 3.67
CA ARG A 44 -2.33 -13.35 2.51
C ARG A 44 -2.16 -14.84 2.82
N LYS A 45 -1.28 -15.21 3.74
CA LYS A 45 -1.13 -16.61 4.19
C LYS A 45 -2.42 -17.13 4.83
N ASP A 46 -3.05 -16.32 5.68
CA ASP A 46 -4.23 -16.72 6.43
C ASP A 46 -5.53 -16.45 5.66
N TYR A 47 -5.53 -15.47 4.77
CA TYR A 47 -6.71 -15.01 4.04
C TYR A 47 -6.39 -14.84 2.55
N PRO A 48 -6.25 -15.94 1.79
CA PRO A 48 -5.80 -15.87 0.39
C PRO A 48 -6.77 -15.16 -0.56
N ASP A 49 -8.04 -15.03 -0.18
CA ASP A 49 -9.08 -14.46 -1.05
C ASP A 49 -9.56 -13.07 -0.63
N VAL A 50 -9.02 -12.50 0.44
CA VAL A 50 -9.45 -11.18 0.90
C VAL A 50 -8.92 -10.09 -0.03
N ALA A 51 -9.72 -9.04 -0.26
CA ALA A 51 -9.27 -7.89 -1.04
C ALA A 51 -8.37 -7.00 -0.18
N ILE A 52 -7.16 -6.72 -0.67
CA ILE A 52 -6.16 -5.92 0.04
C ILE A 52 -5.76 -4.73 -0.83
N ILE A 53 -5.91 -3.52 -0.26
CA ILE A 53 -5.33 -2.28 -0.77
C ILE A 53 -4.13 -1.98 0.13
N ALA A 54 -3.00 -1.63 -0.44
CA ALA A 54 -1.82 -1.35 0.35
C ALA A 54 -1.16 -0.04 -0.07
N THR A 55 -0.51 0.63 0.87
CA THR A 55 0.29 1.82 0.58
C THR A 55 1.64 1.39 0.04
N GLY A 56 1.94 1.74 -1.20
CA GLY A 56 3.10 1.24 -1.93
C GLY A 56 4.44 1.83 -1.57
N GLY A 57 4.51 2.86 -0.76
CA GLY A 57 5.77 3.51 -0.43
C GLY A 57 6.31 4.39 -1.56
N PRO A 58 7.47 5.05 -1.33
CA PRO A 58 7.97 6.10 -2.23
C PRO A 58 8.79 5.61 -3.43
N THR A 59 9.16 4.33 -3.49
CA THR A 59 10.02 3.81 -4.55
C THR A 59 9.33 2.74 -5.38
N ASN A 60 9.81 2.53 -6.61
CA ASN A 60 9.29 1.48 -7.47
C ASN A 60 9.55 0.09 -6.86
N GLU A 61 10.68 -0.09 -6.20
CA GLU A 61 11.01 -1.35 -5.52
C GLU A 61 10.02 -1.65 -4.40
N SER A 62 9.67 -0.66 -3.57
CA SER A 62 8.71 -0.88 -2.48
C SER A 62 7.31 -1.17 -3.00
N ILE A 63 6.92 -0.55 -4.12
CA ILE A 63 5.64 -0.85 -4.78
C ILE A 63 5.63 -2.28 -5.29
N LEU A 64 6.69 -2.72 -5.96
CA LEU A 64 6.81 -4.08 -6.48
C LEU A 64 6.79 -5.12 -5.36
N GLU A 65 7.52 -4.89 -4.28
CA GLU A 65 7.52 -5.77 -3.11
C GLU A 65 6.11 -5.96 -2.55
N THR A 66 5.34 -4.88 -2.48
CA THR A 66 3.98 -4.92 -1.97
C THR A 66 3.04 -5.69 -2.90
N ILE A 67 3.20 -5.53 -4.21
CA ILE A 67 2.43 -6.28 -5.20
C ILE A 67 2.79 -7.77 -5.12
N GLU A 68 4.06 -8.11 -5.06
CA GLU A 68 4.54 -9.49 -4.95
C GLU A 68 4.09 -10.15 -3.66
N ALA A 69 3.93 -9.37 -2.59
CA ALA A 69 3.40 -9.86 -1.31
C ALA A 69 1.92 -10.26 -1.40
N GLY A 70 1.19 -9.81 -2.42
CA GLY A 70 -0.18 -10.22 -2.66
C GLY A 70 -1.24 -9.13 -2.57
N ALA A 71 -0.88 -7.85 -2.61
CA ALA A 71 -1.85 -6.77 -2.64
C ALA A 71 -2.62 -6.76 -3.96
N ASN A 72 -3.92 -6.50 -3.90
CA ASN A 72 -4.78 -6.38 -5.08
C ASN A 72 -4.71 -5.00 -5.73
N ALA A 73 -4.45 -3.97 -4.91
CA ALA A 73 -4.33 -2.60 -5.37
C ALA A 73 -3.35 -1.84 -4.49
N ILE A 74 -2.72 -0.82 -5.05
CA ILE A 74 -1.73 0.00 -4.36
C ILE A 74 -2.19 1.45 -4.35
N THR A 75 -2.14 2.08 -3.18
CA THR A 75 -2.28 3.53 -3.08
C THR A 75 -0.88 4.13 -3.19
N TYR A 76 -0.78 5.21 -3.91
CA TYR A 76 0.48 5.85 -4.21
C TYR A 76 0.35 7.35 -4.00
N THR A 77 1.31 7.93 -3.28
CA THR A 77 1.38 9.38 -3.12
C THR A 77 2.37 9.91 -4.16
N PRO A 78 1.90 10.63 -5.18
CA PRO A 78 2.80 11.16 -6.20
C PRO A 78 3.73 12.20 -5.59
N PRO A 79 4.95 12.38 -6.15
CA PRO A 79 5.85 13.42 -5.68
C PRO A 79 5.20 14.79 -5.84
N SER A 80 5.53 15.72 -4.95
CA SER A 80 5.05 17.09 -5.02
C SER A 80 5.56 17.78 -6.30
N ASN A 81 4.89 18.88 -6.70
CA ASN A 81 5.33 19.65 -7.86
C ASN A 81 6.76 20.15 -7.69
N GLY A 82 7.14 20.53 -6.46
CA GLY A 82 8.52 20.95 -6.15
C GLY A 82 9.53 19.82 -6.33
N GLU A 83 9.17 18.61 -5.93
CA GLU A 83 10.04 17.43 -6.11
C GLU A 83 10.19 17.07 -7.59
N LEU A 84 9.11 17.12 -8.36
CA LEU A 84 9.17 16.89 -9.80
C LEU A 84 10.04 17.91 -10.51
N PHE A 85 9.90 19.18 -10.14
CA PHE A 85 10.72 20.26 -10.68
C PHE A 85 12.18 20.03 -10.37
N ALA A 86 12.52 19.72 -9.13
CA ALA A 86 13.89 19.45 -8.71
C ALA A 86 14.52 18.28 -9.47
N ARG A 87 13.76 17.20 -9.70
CA ARG A 87 14.21 16.05 -10.48
C ARG A 87 14.47 16.43 -11.93
N THR A 88 13.57 17.21 -12.53
CA THR A 88 13.71 17.68 -13.90
C THR A 88 14.94 18.56 -14.05
N MET A 89 15.18 19.46 -13.11
CA MET A 89 16.34 20.36 -13.13
C MET A 89 17.65 19.59 -12.95
N ARG A 90 17.67 18.55 -12.12
CA ARG A 90 18.86 17.70 -11.97
C ARG A 90 19.19 16.97 -13.27
N LYS A 91 18.21 16.39 -13.92
CA LYS A 91 18.39 15.71 -15.21
C LYS A 91 18.89 16.67 -16.27
N TYR A 92 18.36 17.88 -16.30
CA TYR A 92 18.80 18.92 -17.24
C TYR A 92 20.27 19.27 -17.03
N ARG A 93 20.70 19.43 -15.78
CA ARG A 93 22.10 19.71 -15.44
C ARG A 93 23.05 18.58 -15.78
N GLU A 94 22.61 17.33 -15.71
CA GLU A 94 23.40 16.17 -16.10
C GLU A 94 23.62 16.13 -17.62
N ILE A 95 22.64 16.55 -18.39
CA ILE A 95 22.70 16.58 -19.86
C ILE A 95 23.45 17.81 -20.37
N ASN A 96 23.28 18.96 -19.71
CA ASN A 96 23.87 20.25 -20.08
C ASN A 96 24.70 20.80 -18.91
N PRO A 97 25.89 20.24 -18.64
CA PRO A 97 26.76 20.68 -17.54
C PRO A 97 27.32 22.07 -17.77
#